data_29c4e1e000ec37518578db5ac434da9b
#
_entry.id   29c4e1e000ec37518578db5ac434da9b
#
_cell.length_a   1.000
_cell.length_b   1.000
_cell.length_c   1.000
_cell.angle_alpha   90.00
_cell.angle_beta   90.00
_cell.angle_gamma   90.00
#
_symmetry.space_group_name_H-M   'P 1'
#
loop_
_entity.id
_entity.type
_entity.pdbx_description
1 polymer ?
#
loop_
_entity_poly.entity_id
_entity_poly.type
_entity_poly.pdbx_seq_one_letter_code
_entity_poly.pdbx_strand_id
1 'polypeptide(L)'
;MFASGRLQTLCYKAEIEAALRTPGFAGLQLLDLHDFPGQGSALVGVLDAFWEEKGYVSPEEYNTFCNQTVPLIRFPKMVWLNNEILNVPLEVAHFGERPLQKANITWNISDQNGKKLAEGNFVKDLPVTNCIPVGNIGCALSGINQPTQLTVSVEIKEANNKNRWNIWVYPVKQTTIEKLPYIASSLDNQAMNRLNKGENVLLLLQLGSILPEKGGNISVGFSSIFWNTAWTNKQPPHTLGILCDPKHPALAAFPTERYSDYQWWDLMSRCNAMVLDDFPADYRPVVHLIDDWFTNRKLGILFEGKIGNGKLMVCSIDLQNDLDKRPAARQFRQSILQYMASDQFNPSVTLDPEKVRALYKK
;
A
#
# COMPACT_ATOMS: atom_id res chain seq x y z
N MET A 1 -14.12 3.56 -5.17
CA MET A 1 -14.75 2.45 -4.44
C MET A 1 -13.81 1.24 -4.31
N PHE A 2 -13.41 0.52 -5.38
CA PHE A 2 -12.62 -0.72 -5.23
C PHE A 2 -11.30 -0.54 -4.47
N ALA A 3 -10.51 0.47 -4.79
CA ALA A 3 -9.21 0.68 -4.14
C ALA A 3 -9.34 1.08 -2.66
N SER A 4 -10.31 1.94 -2.30
CA SER A 4 -10.60 2.28 -0.90
C SER A 4 -11.21 1.10 -0.13
N GLY A 5 -12.07 0.30 -0.78
CA GLY A 5 -12.60 -0.94 -0.20
C GLY A 5 -11.52 -1.99 0.07
N ARG A 6 -10.51 -2.10 -0.81
CA ARG A 6 -9.34 -2.97 -0.54
C ARG A 6 -8.52 -2.51 0.66
N LEU A 7 -8.32 -1.19 0.83
CA LEU A 7 -7.68 -0.66 2.04
C LEU A 7 -8.52 -0.96 3.29
N GLN A 8 -9.84 -0.79 3.22
CA GLN A 8 -10.76 -1.14 4.31
C GLN A 8 -10.62 -2.62 4.70
N THR A 9 -10.62 -3.53 3.71
CA THR A 9 -10.41 -4.97 3.96
C THR A 9 -9.08 -5.25 4.65
N LEU A 10 -8.01 -4.57 4.21
CA LEU A 10 -6.68 -4.71 4.81
C LEU A 10 -6.68 -4.24 6.28
N CYS A 11 -7.36 -3.13 6.59
CA CYS A 11 -7.50 -2.64 7.95
C CYS A 11 -8.33 -3.60 8.81
N TYR A 12 -9.46 -4.10 8.35
CA TYR A 12 -10.25 -5.11 9.07
C TYR A 12 -9.43 -6.37 9.36
N LYS A 13 -8.72 -6.88 8.36
CA LYS A 13 -7.83 -8.01 8.55
C LYS A 13 -6.79 -7.74 9.64
N ALA A 14 -6.14 -6.60 9.60
CA ALA A 14 -5.11 -6.22 10.57
C ALA A 14 -5.68 -6.11 11.99
N GLU A 15 -6.83 -5.48 12.17
CA GLU A 15 -7.48 -5.29 13.46
C GLU A 15 -8.02 -6.60 14.04
N ILE A 16 -8.70 -7.42 13.22
CA ILE A 16 -9.22 -8.73 13.65
C ILE A 16 -8.06 -9.66 14.04
N GLU A 17 -7.01 -9.72 13.23
CA GLU A 17 -5.83 -10.52 13.57
C GLU A 17 -5.12 -10.00 14.82
N ALA A 18 -5.06 -8.69 15.05
CA ALA A 18 -4.51 -8.11 16.27
C ALA A 18 -5.34 -8.50 17.50
N ALA A 19 -6.67 -8.45 17.40
CA ALA A 19 -7.58 -8.92 18.44
C ALA A 19 -7.34 -10.40 18.76
N LEU A 20 -7.28 -11.25 17.73
CA LEU A 20 -7.05 -12.68 17.89
C LEU A 20 -5.66 -13.01 18.48
N ARG A 21 -4.65 -12.14 18.28
CA ARG A 21 -3.31 -12.26 18.89
C ARG A 21 -3.19 -11.66 20.29
N THR A 22 -4.27 -11.13 20.85
CA THR A 22 -4.27 -10.51 22.18
C THR A 22 -4.70 -11.54 23.24
N PRO A 23 -3.82 -11.92 24.17
CA PRO A 23 -4.17 -12.91 25.21
C PRO A 23 -5.38 -12.45 26.03
N GLY A 24 -6.30 -13.38 26.29
CA GLY A 24 -7.50 -13.10 27.07
C GLY A 24 -8.57 -12.27 26.36
N PHE A 25 -8.41 -11.98 25.07
CA PHE A 25 -9.41 -11.27 24.29
C PHE A 25 -10.62 -12.19 24.02
N ALA A 26 -11.80 -11.76 24.49
CA ALA A 26 -13.00 -12.60 24.49
C ALA A 26 -13.71 -12.69 23.15
N GLY A 27 -13.50 -11.72 22.25
CA GLY A 27 -14.16 -11.67 20.95
C GLY A 27 -14.20 -10.26 20.36
N LEU A 28 -14.73 -10.14 19.17
CA LEU A 28 -14.91 -8.88 18.47
C LEU A 28 -16.33 -8.76 17.93
N GLN A 29 -16.75 -7.55 17.70
CA GLN A 29 -18.01 -7.24 17.02
C GLN A 29 -17.72 -6.25 15.91
N LEU A 30 -18.16 -6.57 14.69
CA LEU A 30 -18.10 -5.67 13.56
C LEU A 30 -19.39 -4.84 13.51
N LEU A 31 -19.27 -3.53 13.59
CA LEU A 31 -20.36 -2.60 13.34
C LEU A 31 -20.45 -2.33 11.85
N ASP A 32 -21.65 -2.36 11.29
CA ASP A 32 -21.96 -2.08 9.88
C ASP A 32 -21.27 -3.05 8.89
N LEU A 33 -21.60 -4.34 9.00
CA LEU A 33 -21.19 -5.34 7.99
C LEU A 33 -21.72 -4.96 6.59
N HIS A 34 -22.92 -4.40 6.53
CA HIS A 34 -23.51 -3.86 5.31
C HIS A 34 -23.74 -2.35 5.43
N ASP A 35 -23.93 -1.69 4.30
CA ASP A 35 -24.30 -0.28 4.25
C ASP A 35 -25.61 -0.04 4.99
N PHE A 36 -25.67 1.04 5.76
CA PHE A 36 -26.86 1.43 6.50
C PHE A 36 -27.53 2.67 5.88
N PRO A 37 -28.53 2.49 5.02
CA PRO A 37 -29.18 3.60 4.31
C PRO A 37 -29.94 4.55 5.24
N GLY A 38 -30.29 4.12 6.47
CA GLY A 38 -30.96 4.95 7.47
C GLY A 38 -30.17 6.14 7.99
N GLN A 39 -28.85 6.13 7.86
CA GLN A 39 -27.97 7.26 8.20
C GLN A 39 -27.47 8.04 6.98
N GLY A 40 -28.09 7.87 5.84
CA GLY A 40 -27.80 8.63 4.63
C GLY A 40 -26.43 8.39 4.00
N SER A 41 -25.35 8.56 4.74
CA SER A 41 -23.98 8.43 4.24
C SER A 41 -23.20 7.24 4.81
N ALA A 42 -23.84 6.32 5.54
CA ALA A 42 -23.20 5.15 6.12
C ALA A 42 -22.95 4.05 5.05
N LEU A 43 -22.20 4.38 3.99
CA LEU A 43 -21.78 3.47 2.91
C LEU A 43 -20.48 2.75 3.27
N VAL A 44 -20.42 2.20 4.47
CA VAL A 44 -19.19 1.75 5.14
C VAL A 44 -19.04 0.24 5.20
N GLY A 45 -20.12 -0.49 4.90
CA GLY A 45 -20.14 -1.94 4.91
C GLY A 45 -19.25 -2.56 3.82
N VAL A 46 -18.81 -3.78 4.04
CA VAL A 46 -18.21 -4.62 2.99
C VAL A 46 -19.27 -5.16 2.04
N LEU A 47 -20.53 -5.19 2.50
CA LEU A 47 -21.72 -5.48 1.70
C LEU A 47 -22.48 -4.18 1.46
N ASP A 48 -23.26 -4.15 0.40
CA ASP A 48 -24.17 -3.04 0.11
C ASP A 48 -25.45 -3.10 0.98
N ALA A 49 -26.37 -2.16 0.78
CA ALA A 49 -27.61 -2.08 1.53
C ALA A 49 -28.57 -3.27 1.28
N PHE A 50 -28.35 -4.05 0.23
CA PHE A 50 -29.12 -5.23 -0.14
C PHE A 50 -28.44 -6.54 0.27
N TRP A 51 -27.32 -6.46 1.01
CA TRP A 51 -26.48 -7.59 1.42
C TRP A 51 -25.72 -8.25 0.27
N GLU A 52 -25.53 -7.53 -0.83
CA GLU A 52 -24.76 -7.99 -1.98
C GLU A 52 -23.30 -7.57 -1.86
N GLU A 53 -22.42 -8.33 -2.50
CA GLU A 53 -20.99 -8.04 -2.53
C GLU A 53 -20.70 -6.76 -3.32
N LYS A 54 -19.87 -5.87 -2.78
CA LYS A 54 -19.36 -4.71 -3.50
C LYS A 54 -18.23 -5.03 -4.48
N GLY A 55 -17.77 -6.30 -4.53
CA GLY A 55 -16.79 -6.83 -5.48
C GLY A 55 -15.33 -6.52 -5.18
N TYR A 56 -14.99 -5.94 -4.03
CA TYR A 56 -13.58 -5.69 -3.64
C TYR A 56 -13.02 -6.70 -2.64
N VAL A 57 -13.84 -7.51 -2.01
CA VAL A 57 -13.47 -8.65 -1.17
C VAL A 57 -14.50 -9.75 -1.34
N SER A 58 -14.05 -11.00 -1.47
CA SER A 58 -14.96 -12.14 -1.53
C SER A 58 -15.23 -12.71 -0.13
N PRO A 59 -16.33 -13.46 0.07
CA PRO A 59 -16.61 -14.17 1.32
C PRO A 59 -15.46 -15.10 1.72
N GLU A 60 -14.86 -15.81 0.76
CA GLU A 60 -13.75 -16.72 1.02
C GLU A 60 -12.52 -15.97 1.53
N GLU A 61 -12.21 -14.79 0.96
CA GLU A 61 -11.09 -13.97 1.43
C GLU A 61 -11.37 -13.43 2.83
N TYR A 62 -12.57 -12.92 3.08
CA TYR A 62 -12.94 -12.39 4.40
C TYR A 62 -12.91 -13.48 5.47
N ASN A 63 -13.35 -14.68 5.13
CA ASN A 63 -13.35 -15.84 6.01
C ASN A 63 -11.93 -16.31 6.39
N THR A 64 -10.89 -15.93 5.66
CA THR A 64 -9.51 -16.32 6.01
C THR A 64 -9.06 -15.76 7.35
N PHE A 65 -9.54 -14.58 7.75
CA PHE A 65 -9.18 -13.90 9.00
C PHE A 65 -10.36 -13.68 9.96
N CYS A 66 -11.60 -13.84 9.51
CA CYS A 66 -12.80 -13.76 10.33
C CYS A 66 -13.48 -15.14 10.38
N ASN A 67 -12.93 -16.04 11.20
CA ASN A 67 -13.32 -17.44 11.29
C ASN A 67 -13.11 -17.97 12.71
N GLN A 68 -13.71 -19.11 13.03
CA GLN A 68 -13.52 -19.79 14.32
C GLN A 68 -12.08 -20.28 14.53
N THR A 69 -11.35 -20.58 13.46
CA THR A 69 -9.97 -21.06 13.53
C THR A 69 -9.12 -20.28 12.56
N VAL A 70 -8.24 -19.42 13.06
CA VAL A 70 -7.45 -18.51 12.24
C VAL A 70 -5.96 -18.74 12.48
N PRO A 71 -5.16 -19.12 11.46
CA PRO A 71 -3.71 -19.07 11.55
C PRO A 71 -3.24 -17.61 11.52
N LEU A 72 -2.24 -17.28 12.34
CA LEU A 72 -1.77 -15.93 12.61
C LEU A 72 -0.24 -15.87 12.60
N ILE A 73 0.31 -14.79 12.07
CA ILE A 73 1.76 -14.55 12.06
C ILE A 73 2.07 -13.21 12.70
N ARG A 74 3.12 -13.14 13.53
CA ARG A 74 3.64 -11.89 14.10
C ARG A 74 4.77 -11.35 13.24
N PHE A 75 4.43 -10.66 12.17
CA PHE A 75 5.42 -9.97 11.36
C PHE A 75 5.98 -8.74 12.09
N PRO A 76 7.29 -8.61 12.29
CA PRO A 76 7.89 -7.39 12.81
C PRO A 76 7.87 -6.25 11.79
N LYS A 77 7.81 -6.60 10.49
CA LYS A 77 7.75 -5.67 9.34
C LYS A 77 7.25 -6.41 8.11
N MET A 78 6.74 -5.67 7.13
CA MET A 78 6.28 -6.23 5.85
C MET A 78 7.29 -6.05 4.71
N VAL A 79 8.25 -5.15 4.85
CA VAL A 79 9.27 -4.87 3.84
C VAL A 79 10.64 -5.34 4.36
N TRP A 80 11.30 -6.15 3.56
CA TRP A 80 12.54 -6.84 3.89
C TRP A 80 13.65 -6.51 2.88
N LEU A 81 14.88 -6.70 3.29
CA LEU A 81 16.04 -6.68 2.38
C LEU A 81 16.50 -8.12 2.11
N ASN A 82 17.08 -8.33 0.94
CA ASN A 82 17.53 -9.67 0.53
C ASN A 82 18.72 -10.22 1.32
N ASN A 83 19.41 -9.41 2.12
CA ASN A 83 20.45 -9.87 3.03
C ASN A 83 19.91 -10.28 4.42
N GLU A 84 18.61 -10.30 4.60
CA GLU A 84 17.94 -10.70 5.84
C GLU A 84 17.46 -12.14 5.80
N ILE A 85 17.13 -12.66 6.96
CA ILE A 85 16.45 -13.95 7.13
C ILE A 85 15.04 -13.66 7.61
N LEU A 86 14.04 -14.09 6.84
CA LEU A 86 12.66 -14.14 7.33
C LEU A 86 12.59 -15.25 8.37
N ASN A 87 12.20 -14.92 9.59
CA ASN A 87 11.93 -15.87 10.66
C ASN A 87 10.87 -15.27 11.57
N VAL A 88 9.64 -15.80 11.48
CA VAL A 88 8.48 -15.23 12.13
C VAL A 88 7.69 -16.29 12.88
N PRO A 89 7.19 -16.00 14.10
CA PRO A 89 6.39 -16.93 14.87
C PRO A 89 5.00 -17.10 14.26
N LEU A 90 4.59 -18.37 14.15
CA LEU A 90 3.26 -18.80 13.78
C LEU A 90 2.48 -19.18 15.03
N GLU A 91 1.28 -18.69 15.14
CA GLU A 91 0.31 -19.03 16.20
C GLU A 91 -1.07 -19.26 15.59
N VAL A 92 -1.99 -19.82 16.38
CA VAL A 92 -3.38 -20.06 15.97
C VAL A 92 -4.32 -19.52 17.04
N ALA A 93 -5.41 -18.90 16.59
CA ALA A 93 -6.60 -18.70 17.40
C ALA A 93 -7.64 -19.77 17.00
N HIS A 94 -8.17 -20.51 17.97
CA HIS A 94 -9.17 -21.55 17.74
C HIS A 94 -10.30 -21.40 18.74
N PHE A 95 -11.47 -21.03 18.24
CA PHE A 95 -12.71 -20.86 19.01
C PHE A 95 -13.85 -21.74 18.46
N GLY A 96 -13.48 -22.90 17.87
CA GLY A 96 -14.43 -23.91 17.45
C GLY A 96 -15.07 -24.63 18.63
N GLU A 97 -16.10 -25.43 18.38
CA GLU A 97 -16.89 -26.13 19.40
C GLU A 97 -16.07 -27.09 20.28
N ARG A 98 -14.98 -27.63 19.76
CA ARG A 98 -14.14 -28.62 20.45
C ARG A 98 -12.67 -28.46 20.04
N PRO A 99 -11.72 -28.88 20.91
CA PRO A 99 -10.31 -28.90 20.55
C PRO A 99 -10.04 -29.75 19.31
N LEU A 100 -9.08 -29.35 18.48
CA LEU A 100 -8.57 -30.16 17.38
C LEU A 100 -7.32 -30.91 17.82
N GLN A 101 -7.38 -32.24 17.71
CA GLN A 101 -6.26 -33.10 18.07
C GLN A 101 -5.38 -33.34 16.86
N LYS A 102 -4.05 -33.20 17.02
CA LYS A 102 -3.05 -33.45 15.98
C LYS A 102 -3.36 -32.73 14.66
N ALA A 103 -3.82 -31.47 14.75
CA ALA A 103 -4.11 -30.67 13.57
C ALA A 103 -2.84 -30.50 12.70
N ASN A 104 -3.00 -30.73 11.41
CA ASN A 104 -1.92 -30.59 10.44
C ASN A 104 -1.93 -29.18 9.87
N ILE A 105 -0.88 -28.42 10.20
CA ILE A 105 -0.71 -27.01 9.82
C ILE A 105 0.40 -26.94 8.80
N THR A 106 0.04 -26.68 7.54
CA THR A 106 1.00 -26.54 6.44
C THR A 106 1.26 -25.08 6.14
N TRP A 107 2.47 -24.77 5.71
CA TRP A 107 2.83 -23.42 5.31
C TRP A 107 3.75 -23.42 4.09
N ASN A 108 3.71 -22.35 3.33
CA ASN A 108 4.66 -22.09 2.27
C ASN A 108 4.90 -20.59 2.08
N ILE A 109 6.05 -20.28 1.48
CA ILE A 109 6.44 -18.95 1.03
C ILE A 109 6.70 -19.05 -0.47
N SER A 110 5.96 -18.28 -1.27
CA SER A 110 6.05 -18.31 -2.73
C SER A 110 6.14 -16.92 -3.33
N ASP A 111 6.74 -16.82 -4.52
CA ASP A 111 6.73 -15.60 -5.31
C ASP A 111 5.43 -15.43 -6.11
N GLN A 112 5.31 -14.33 -6.85
CA GLN A 112 4.15 -14.00 -7.69
C GLN A 112 3.89 -15.00 -8.82
N ASN A 113 4.88 -15.81 -9.19
CA ASN A 113 4.77 -16.86 -10.20
C ASN A 113 4.40 -18.23 -9.59
N GLY A 114 4.18 -18.27 -8.27
CA GLY A 114 3.89 -19.50 -7.55
C GLY A 114 5.11 -20.37 -7.25
N LYS A 115 6.33 -19.91 -7.54
CA LYS A 115 7.55 -20.63 -7.20
C LYS A 115 7.74 -20.59 -5.68
N LYS A 116 7.77 -21.75 -5.05
CA LYS A 116 8.02 -21.89 -3.62
C LYS A 116 9.48 -21.66 -3.29
N LEU A 117 9.73 -20.80 -2.29
CA LEU A 117 11.04 -20.55 -1.70
C LEU A 117 11.27 -21.45 -0.48
N ALA A 118 10.22 -21.68 0.30
CA ALA A 118 10.23 -22.56 1.46
C ALA A 118 8.84 -23.12 1.73
N GLU A 119 8.78 -24.27 2.36
CA GLU A 119 7.53 -24.88 2.84
C GLU A 119 7.82 -25.82 4.01
N GLY A 120 6.78 -26.16 4.77
CA GLY A 120 6.87 -27.09 5.88
C GLY A 120 5.52 -27.35 6.50
N ASN A 121 5.54 -28.16 7.55
CA ASN A 121 4.34 -28.47 8.32
C ASN A 121 4.64 -28.61 9.80
N PHE A 122 3.59 -28.46 10.60
CA PHE A 122 3.55 -28.74 12.03
C PHE A 122 2.35 -29.62 12.33
N VAL A 123 2.48 -30.45 13.35
CA VAL A 123 1.35 -31.19 13.92
C VAL A 123 1.18 -30.73 15.36
N LYS A 124 0.01 -30.17 15.69
CA LYS A 124 -0.27 -29.56 16.99
C LYS A 124 -1.69 -29.85 17.46
N ASP A 125 -1.84 -30.00 18.77
CA ASP A 125 -3.15 -29.93 19.40
C ASP A 125 -3.55 -28.47 19.54
N LEU A 126 -4.76 -28.14 19.13
CA LEU A 126 -5.32 -26.79 19.19
C LEU A 126 -6.47 -26.77 20.23
N PRO A 127 -6.20 -26.38 21.47
CA PRO A 127 -7.25 -26.18 22.48
C PRO A 127 -8.14 -24.99 22.06
N VAL A 128 -9.33 -24.90 22.67
CA VAL A 128 -10.25 -23.77 22.43
C VAL A 128 -9.74 -22.53 23.18
N THR A 129 -8.92 -21.74 22.49
CA THR A 129 -8.30 -20.49 22.97
C THR A 129 -7.61 -19.76 21.84
N ASN A 130 -7.02 -18.60 22.13
CA ASN A 130 -6.13 -17.89 21.20
C ASN A 130 -4.65 -17.97 21.63
N CYS A 131 -3.76 -17.34 20.84
CA CYS A 131 -2.31 -17.30 21.08
C CYS A 131 -1.67 -18.69 21.24
N ILE A 132 -2.18 -19.71 20.53
CA ILE A 132 -1.63 -21.06 20.56
C ILE A 132 -0.31 -21.08 19.76
N PRO A 133 0.86 -21.27 20.38
CA PRO A 133 2.12 -21.26 19.65
C PRO A 133 2.26 -22.54 18.81
N VAL A 134 2.59 -22.37 17.54
CA VAL A 134 2.82 -23.49 16.59
C VAL A 134 4.30 -23.74 16.37
N GLY A 135 5.03 -22.69 16.04
CA GLY A 135 6.46 -22.74 15.71
C GLY A 135 6.90 -21.49 14.96
N ASN A 136 8.08 -21.54 14.36
CA ASN A 136 8.60 -20.47 13.52
C ASN A 136 8.60 -20.91 12.05
N ILE A 137 8.27 -20.00 11.16
CA ILE A 137 8.36 -20.20 9.72
C ILE A 137 9.29 -19.16 9.12
N GLY A 138 9.96 -19.53 8.02
CA GLY A 138 10.82 -18.58 7.35
C GLY A 138 11.81 -19.22 6.38
N CYS A 139 12.62 -18.35 5.79
CA CYS A 139 13.68 -18.72 4.87
C CYS A 139 14.74 -17.62 4.76
N ALA A 140 15.92 -17.96 4.22
CA ALA A 140 16.89 -16.98 3.78
C ALA A 140 16.37 -16.24 2.53
N LEU A 141 16.54 -14.92 2.51
CA LEU A 141 16.07 -14.07 1.39
C LEU A 141 17.19 -13.78 0.38
N SER A 142 18.40 -14.29 0.61
CA SER A 142 19.61 -13.98 -0.19
C SER A 142 19.54 -14.40 -1.67
N GLY A 143 18.64 -15.33 -2.01
CA GLY A 143 18.41 -15.72 -3.41
C GLY A 143 17.58 -14.74 -4.22
N ILE A 144 17.01 -13.70 -3.59
CA ILE A 144 16.13 -12.73 -4.25
C ILE A 144 16.95 -11.54 -4.73
N ASN A 145 17.20 -11.48 -6.04
CA ASN A 145 18.06 -10.46 -6.66
C ASN A 145 17.26 -9.36 -7.40
N GLN A 146 15.94 -9.47 -7.43
CA GLN A 146 15.04 -8.48 -8.02
C GLN A 146 13.96 -8.09 -7.00
N PRO A 147 13.41 -6.88 -7.08
CA PRO A 147 12.26 -6.50 -6.27
C PRO A 147 11.14 -7.52 -6.40
N THR A 148 10.75 -8.14 -5.29
CA THR A 148 9.82 -9.28 -5.32
C THR A 148 8.80 -9.16 -4.21
N GLN A 149 7.54 -9.36 -4.55
CA GLN A 149 6.46 -9.64 -3.60
C GLN A 149 6.42 -11.14 -3.33
N LEU A 150 6.45 -11.51 -2.07
CA LEU A 150 6.27 -12.88 -1.61
C LEU A 150 4.92 -13.02 -0.90
N THR A 151 4.29 -14.16 -1.08
CA THR A 151 3.10 -14.55 -0.32
C THR A 151 3.49 -15.63 0.68
N VAL A 152 3.22 -15.37 1.97
CA VAL A 152 3.28 -16.35 3.04
C VAL A 152 1.89 -16.91 3.26
N SER A 153 1.73 -18.21 3.12
CA SER A 153 0.44 -18.91 3.25
C SER A 153 0.52 -19.95 4.33
N VAL A 154 -0.54 -20.07 5.14
CA VAL A 154 -0.70 -21.08 6.17
C VAL A 154 -2.10 -21.70 6.06
N GLU A 155 -2.19 -23.02 6.14
CA GLU A 155 -3.45 -23.76 6.08
C GLU A 155 -3.55 -24.75 7.24
N ILE A 156 -4.73 -24.82 7.85
CA ILE A 156 -5.10 -25.79 8.88
C ILE A 156 -6.17 -26.70 8.29
N LYS A 157 -5.77 -27.93 7.93
CA LYS A 157 -6.64 -28.84 7.16
C LYS A 157 -7.92 -29.23 7.90
N GLU A 158 -7.81 -29.53 9.20
CA GLU A 158 -8.94 -29.98 10.02
C GLU A 158 -9.98 -28.87 10.25
N ALA A 159 -9.56 -27.60 10.12
CA ALA A 159 -10.45 -26.43 10.21
C ALA A 159 -10.93 -25.97 8.83
N ASN A 160 -10.42 -26.55 7.73
CA ASN A 160 -10.65 -26.08 6.36
C ASN A 160 -10.45 -24.56 6.23
N ASN A 161 -9.45 -24.03 6.92
CA ASN A 161 -9.14 -22.60 6.86
C ASN A 161 -7.67 -22.36 6.51
N LYS A 162 -7.46 -21.30 5.76
CA LYS A 162 -6.14 -20.81 5.35
C LYS A 162 -6.07 -19.30 5.53
N ASN A 163 -4.87 -18.79 5.77
CA ASN A 163 -4.61 -17.37 5.78
C ASN A 163 -3.35 -17.06 4.97
N ARG A 164 -3.23 -15.83 4.48
CA ARG A 164 -2.10 -15.41 3.66
C ARG A 164 -1.76 -13.95 3.89
N TRP A 165 -0.46 -13.62 3.72
CA TRP A 165 0.08 -12.28 3.86
C TRP A 165 1.09 -12.03 2.76
N ASN A 166 1.10 -10.82 2.21
CA ASN A 166 2.12 -10.38 1.28
C ASN A 166 3.21 -9.61 2.03
N ILE A 167 4.45 -9.91 1.69
CA ILE A 167 5.66 -9.19 2.11
C ILE A 167 6.47 -8.81 0.89
N TRP A 168 7.29 -7.79 1.00
CA TRP A 168 8.13 -7.31 -0.10
C TRP A 168 9.59 -7.48 0.26
N VAL A 169 10.37 -7.97 -0.69
CA VAL A 169 11.81 -8.15 -0.54
C VAL A 169 12.54 -7.34 -1.60
N TYR A 170 13.41 -6.45 -1.15
CA TYR A 170 14.18 -5.57 -2.02
C TYR A 170 15.67 -5.86 -1.94
N PRO A 171 16.39 -5.85 -3.08
CA PRO A 171 17.84 -6.00 -3.09
C PRO A 171 18.52 -4.85 -2.33
N VAL A 172 19.53 -5.17 -1.55
CA VAL A 172 20.41 -4.17 -0.92
C VAL A 172 21.15 -3.40 -1.99
N LYS A 173 21.70 -4.11 -2.98
CA LYS A 173 22.39 -3.50 -4.12
C LYS A 173 21.37 -3.11 -5.17
N GLN A 174 21.28 -1.82 -5.43
CA GLN A 174 20.41 -1.30 -6.48
C GLN A 174 21.09 -1.34 -7.84
N THR A 175 20.27 -1.43 -8.90
CA THR A 175 20.77 -1.38 -10.29
C THR A 175 21.32 0.01 -10.59
N THR A 176 22.49 0.06 -11.18
CA THR A 176 23.10 1.32 -11.66
C THR A 176 22.29 1.89 -12.81
N ILE A 177 22.06 3.19 -12.78
CA ILE A 177 21.36 3.94 -13.83
C ILE A 177 22.38 4.86 -14.49
N GLU A 178 22.66 4.65 -15.78
CA GLU A 178 23.71 5.38 -16.51
C GLU A 178 23.35 6.85 -16.72
N LYS A 179 22.06 7.14 -17.04
CA LYS A 179 21.58 8.49 -17.34
C LYS A 179 20.48 8.90 -16.39
N LEU A 180 20.86 9.57 -15.31
CA LEU A 180 19.90 10.11 -14.34
C LEU A 180 19.19 11.35 -14.88
N PRO A 181 17.89 11.54 -14.59
CA PRO A 181 17.21 12.81 -14.80
C PRO A 181 17.82 13.91 -13.94
N TYR A 182 17.62 15.16 -14.32
CA TYR A 182 17.93 16.28 -13.42
C TYR A 182 16.94 16.28 -12.26
N ILE A 183 17.44 16.24 -11.03
CA ILE A 183 16.61 16.27 -9.81
C ILE A 183 16.56 17.71 -9.31
N ALA A 184 15.35 18.25 -9.17
CA ALA A 184 15.09 19.60 -8.68
C ALA A 184 14.15 19.56 -7.48
N SER A 185 14.25 20.54 -6.59
CA SER A 185 13.29 20.78 -5.50
C SER A 185 12.24 21.86 -5.85
N SER A 186 12.48 22.60 -6.92
CA SER A 186 11.58 23.62 -7.46
C SER A 186 11.68 23.70 -8.99
N LEU A 187 10.62 24.16 -9.63
CA LEU A 187 10.59 24.42 -11.08
C LEU A 187 11.16 25.83 -11.35
N ASP A 188 12.43 26.01 -11.01
CA ASP A 188 13.18 27.25 -11.17
C ASP A 188 13.67 27.45 -12.63
N ASN A 189 14.42 28.52 -12.86
CA ASN A 189 14.97 28.82 -14.17
C ASN A 189 15.93 27.74 -14.68
N GLN A 190 16.67 27.07 -13.79
CA GLN A 190 17.57 25.99 -14.18
C GLN A 190 16.80 24.76 -14.63
N ALA A 191 15.78 24.33 -13.87
CA ALA A 191 14.90 23.22 -14.25
C ALA A 191 14.15 23.52 -15.54
N MET A 192 13.64 24.75 -15.70
CA MET A 192 12.98 25.18 -16.96
C MET A 192 13.91 25.18 -18.17
N ASN A 193 15.14 25.66 -17.99
CA ASN A 193 16.13 25.65 -19.08
C ASN A 193 16.45 24.21 -19.55
N ARG A 194 16.52 23.25 -18.62
CA ARG A 194 16.73 21.83 -18.95
C ARG A 194 15.54 21.24 -19.71
N LEU A 195 14.32 21.52 -19.22
CA LEU A 195 13.10 21.08 -19.91
C LEU A 195 13.02 21.67 -21.32
N ASN A 196 13.33 22.95 -21.52
CA ASN A 196 13.34 23.58 -22.83
C ASN A 196 14.38 22.96 -23.78
N LYS A 197 15.48 22.42 -23.26
CA LYS A 197 16.49 21.67 -24.02
C LYS A 197 16.10 20.21 -24.29
N GLY A 198 14.94 19.75 -23.83
CA GLY A 198 14.46 18.38 -24.03
C GLY A 198 14.96 17.37 -22.99
N GLU A 199 15.51 17.85 -21.87
CA GLU A 199 15.98 16.96 -20.80
C GLU A 199 14.83 16.49 -19.91
N ASN A 200 15.06 15.36 -19.19
CA ASN A 200 14.13 14.83 -18.21
C ASN A 200 14.40 15.47 -16.83
N VAL A 201 13.35 15.94 -16.17
CA VAL A 201 13.41 16.56 -14.84
C VAL A 201 12.52 15.80 -13.86
N LEU A 202 13.09 15.41 -12.73
CA LEU A 202 12.37 14.89 -11.57
C LEU A 202 12.26 16.02 -10.54
N LEU A 203 11.05 16.50 -10.32
CA LEU A 203 10.75 17.50 -9.29
C LEU A 203 10.34 16.77 -8.01
N LEU A 204 11.22 16.77 -7.00
CA LEU A 204 10.95 16.22 -5.66
C LEU A 204 10.57 17.35 -4.72
N LEU A 205 9.28 17.49 -4.44
CA LEU A 205 8.76 18.53 -3.57
C LEU A 205 9.03 18.17 -2.09
N GLN A 206 9.53 19.12 -1.33
CA GLN A 206 9.82 18.90 0.09
C GLN A 206 8.52 18.77 0.90
N LEU A 207 8.55 17.98 1.95
CA LEU A 207 7.44 17.90 2.91
C LEU A 207 7.13 19.28 3.49
N GLY A 208 5.85 19.63 3.52
CA GLY A 208 5.38 20.93 4.00
C GLY A 208 5.54 22.09 3.00
N SER A 209 6.08 21.85 1.80
CA SER A 209 6.16 22.88 0.75
C SER A 209 4.86 23.08 -0.01
N ILE A 210 3.97 22.11 -0.06
CA ILE A 210 2.67 22.26 -0.74
C ILE A 210 1.84 23.33 -0.04
N LEU A 211 1.24 24.23 -0.83
CA LEU A 211 0.35 25.26 -0.30
C LEU A 211 -0.88 24.64 0.35
N PRO A 212 -1.40 25.20 1.46
CA PRO A 212 -2.57 24.66 2.15
C PRO A 212 -3.76 24.41 1.23
N GLU A 213 -4.10 25.39 0.38
CA GLU A 213 -5.20 25.34 -0.58
C GLU A 213 -4.94 24.41 -1.77
N LYS A 214 -3.70 23.98 -1.96
CA LYS A 214 -3.28 23.03 -3.00
C LYS A 214 -3.01 21.63 -2.46
N GLY A 215 -3.40 21.36 -1.23
CA GLY A 215 -3.32 20.02 -0.63
C GLY A 215 -2.41 19.91 0.59
N GLY A 216 -1.65 20.98 0.94
CA GLY A 216 -0.74 20.96 2.08
C GLY A 216 -1.42 20.79 3.44
N ASN A 217 -2.72 21.05 3.55
CA ASN A 217 -3.55 20.84 4.73
C ASN A 217 -4.31 19.49 4.71
N ILE A 218 -4.13 18.67 3.67
CA ILE A 218 -4.73 17.35 3.58
C ILE A 218 -3.80 16.36 4.27
N SER A 219 -4.26 15.78 5.37
CA SER A 219 -3.52 14.73 6.07
C SER A 219 -3.67 13.41 5.32
N VAL A 220 -2.60 12.97 4.70
CA VAL A 220 -2.54 11.67 4.05
C VAL A 220 -2.36 10.59 5.10
N GLY A 221 -3.13 9.52 5.02
CA GLY A 221 -3.07 8.44 6.00
C GLY A 221 -3.26 7.06 5.40
N PHE A 222 -2.80 6.08 6.17
CA PHE A 222 -3.01 4.66 5.91
C PHE A 222 -4.11 4.15 6.86
N SER A 223 -5.36 4.49 6.55
CA SER A 223 -6.51 4.17 7.39
C SER A 223 -7.77 4.06 6.54
N SER A 224 -8.74 3.29 7.03
CA SER A 224 -10.09 3.18 6.47
C SER A 224 -11.11 4.07 7.16
N ILE A 225 -10.71 4.97 8.05
CA ILE A 225 -11.62 5.84 8.80
C ILE A 225 -12.41 6.71 7.83
N PHE A 226 -13.73 6.63 7.89
CA PHE A 226 -14.63 7.25 6.92
C PHE A 226 -15.39 8.47 7.43
N TRP A 227 -15.53 8.68 8.74
CA TRP A 227 -16.23 9.84 9.31
C TRP A 227 -15.34 10.97 9.79
N ASN A 228 -14.11 10.93 9.40
CA ASN A 228 -13.08 11.82 9.91
C ASN A 228 -13.14 13.25 9.41
N THR A 229 -13.90 13.56 8.35
CA THR A 229 -13.95 14.91 7.78
C THR A 229 -15.18 15.71 8.19
N ALA A 230 -16.38 15.24 7.83
CA ALA A 230 -17.61 15.99 8.07
C ALA A 230 -18.11 15.87 9.53
N TRP A 231 -17.94 14.71 10.15
CA TRP A 231 -18.55 14.40 11.45
C TRP A 231 -17.60 14.62 12.63
N THR A 232 -16.32 14.66 12.38
CA THR A 232 -15.29 14.77 13.42
C THR A 232 -14.48 16.05 13.33
N ASN A 233 -15.05 17.15 12.78
CA ASN A 233 -14.40 18.44 12.64
C ASN A 233 -13.05 18.36 11.91
N LYS A 234 -12.99 17.59 10.81
CA LYS A 234 -11.80 17.38 9.98
C LYS A 234 -10.67 16.64 10.69
N GLN A 235 -11.00 15.67 11.55
CA GLN A 235 -10.01 14.80 12.16
C GLN A 235 -9.24 14.04 11.06
N PRO A 236 -7.90 13.99 11.14
CA PRO A 236 -7.08 13.20 10.21
C PRO A 236 -7.22 11.67 10.45
N PRO A 237 -6.92 10.84 9.44
CA PRO A 237 -6.52 11.20 8.09
C PRO A 237 -7.69 11.61 7.21
N HIS A 238 -7.40 12.27 6.07
CA HIS A 238 -8.43 12.77 5.15
C HIS A 238 -8.52 11.96 3.85
N THR A 239 -7.69 10.93 3.67
CA THR A 239 -7.63 10.16 2.42
C THR A 239 -7.95 8.68 2.67
N LEU A 240 -8.48 8.03 1.65
CA LEU A 240 -8.99 6.65 1.68
C LEU A 240 -8.06 5.67 0.92
N GLY A 241 -6.77 5.97 0.86
CA GLY A 241 -5.77 5.17 0.18
C GLY A 241 -5.36 5.69 -1.19
N ILE A 242 -4.67 4.85 -1.95
CA ILE A 242 -4.19 5.18 -3.29
C ILE A 242 -4.90 4.36 -4.36
N LEU A 243 -4.83 4.88 -5.59
CA LEU A 243 -5.14 4.15 -6.81
C LEU A 243 -4.00 4.36 -7.80
N CYS A 244 -3.43 3.29 -8.32
CA CYS A 244 -2.42 3.30 -9.38
C CYS A 244 -2.66 2.18 -10.38
N ASP A 245 -2.01 2.25 -11.53
CA ASP A 245 -1.91 1.11 -12.44
C ASP A 245 -0.58 0.38 -12.17
N PRO A 246 -0.60 -0.84 -11.61
CA PRO A 246 0.62 -1.60 -11.33
C PRO A 246 1.44 -1.94 -12.58
N LYS A 247 0.83 -1.82 -13.77
CA LYS A 247 1.52 -2.02 -15.06
C LYS A 247 2.20 -0.73 -15.57
N HIS A 248 1.99 0.41 -14.90
CA HIS A 248 2.65 1.64 -15.29
C HIS A 248 4.17 1.48 -15.17
N PRO A 249 4.96 1.84 -16.21
CA PRO A 249 6.42 1.60 -16.22
C PRO A 249 7.18 2.23 -15.04
N ALA A 250 6.66 3.30 -14.46
CA ALA A 250 7.23 3.90 -13.24
C ALA A 250 7.19 2.96 -12.03
N LEU A 251 6.34 1.94 -12.03
CA LEU A 251 6.16 0.97 -10.97
C LEU A 251 6.78 -0.40 -11.27
N ALA A 252 7.44 -0.55 -12.43
CA ALA A 252 7.96 -1.83 -12.90
C ALA A 252 8.96 -2.49 -11.92
N ALA A 253 9.75 -1.70 -11.20
CA ALA A 253 10.66 -2.19 -10.17
C ALA A 253 10.12 -1.97 -8.74
N PHE A 254 8.83 -1.75 -8.59
CA PHE A 254 8.12 -1.61 -7.32
C PHE A 254 6.84 -2.44 -7.35
N PRO A 255 6.94 -3.78 -7.16
CA PRO A 255 5.79 -4.68 -7.24
C PRO A 255 4.69 -4.21 -6.29
N THR A 256 3.55 -3.82 -6.83
CA THR A 256 2.43 -3.25 -6.07
C THR A 256 1.10 -3.69 -6.65
N GLU A 257 0.06 -3.57 -5.85
CA GLU A 257 -1.32 -3.70 -6.27
C GLU A 257 -1.86 -2.36 -6.79
N ARG A 258 -3.09 -2.36 -7.29
CA ARG A 258 -3.77 -1.13 -7.72
C ARG A 258 -4.17 -0.20 -6.57
N TYR A 259 -4.03 -0.65 -5.33
CA TYR A 259 -4.49 -0.03 -4.09
C TYR A 259 -3.40 -0.06 -3.02
N SER A 260 -3.64 0.59 -1.89
CA SER A 260 -2.70 0.60 -0.78
C SER A 260 -2.46 -0.81 -0.23
N ASP A 261 -1.19 -1.21 -0.22
CA ASP A 261 -0.68 -2.35 0.52
C ASP A 261 0.31 -1.88 1.60
N TYR A 262 0.84 -2.78 2.42
CA TYR A 262 1.67 -2.38 3.57
C TYR A 262 2.96 -1.64 3.22
N GLN A 263 3.52 -1.79 2.02
CA GLN A 263 4.71 -1.04 1.61
C GLN A 263 4.41 0.45 1.38
N TRP A 264 3.15 0.80 1.06
CA TRP A 264 2.71 2.18 0.87
C TRP A 264 2.62 2.96 2.19
N TRP A 265 2.59 2.27 3.34
CA TRP A 265 2.49 2.94 4.63
C TRP A 265 3.61 3.97 4.85
N ASP A 266 4.88 3.60 4.59
CA ASP A 266 6.01 4.53 4.72
C ASP A 266 5.90 5.69 3.74
N LEU A 267 5.55 5.41 2.49
CA LEU A 267 5.42 6.41 1.43
C LEU A 267 4.30 7.42 1.73
N MET A 268 3.13 6.93 2.15
CA MET A 268 1.97 7.76 2.47
C MET A 268 2.15 8.55 3.77
N SER A 269 2.87 8.00 4.75
CA SER A 269 3.16 8.70 6.01
C SER A 269 4.14 9.86 5.83
N ARG A 270 4.86 9.92 4.71
CA ARG A 270 5.84 10.96 4.39
C ARG A 270 5.60 11.54 2.99
N CYS A 271 4.38 12.00 2.74
CA CYS A 271 4.03 12.70 1.52
C CYS A 271 3.05 13.85 1.80
N ASN A 272 2.88 14.72 0.81
CA ASN A 272 1.80 15.69 0.78
C ASN A 272 0.87 15.39 -0.40
N ALA A 273 -0.44 15.56 -0.20
CA ALA A 273 -1.37 15.55 -1.31
C ALA A 273 -1.15 16.78 -2.21
N MET A 274 -1.34 16.62 -3.51
CA MET A 274 -1.38 17.71 -4.49
C MET A 274 -2.76 17.74 -5.11
N VAL A 275 -3.47 18.88 -5.02
CA VAL A 275 -4.78 19.10 -5.66
C VAL A 275 -4.56 19.42 -7.14
N LEU A 276 -5.10 18.57 -8.00
CA LEU A 276 -4.93 18.63 -9.46
C LEU A 276 -6.23 19.02 -10.18
N ASP A 277 -7.17 19.66 -9.51
CA ASP A 277 -8.47 20.06 -10.09
C ASP A 277 -8.31 21.08 -11.22
N ASP A 278 -7.26 21.92 -11.17
CA ASP A 278 -6.92 22.87 -12.22
C ASP A 278 -6.28 22.23 -13.48
N PHE A 279 -5.92 20.95 -13.42
CA PHE A 279 -5.40 20.18 -14.54
C PHE A 279 -6.53 19.68 -15.44
N PRO A 280 -6.26 19.25 -16.69
CA PRO A 280 -7.33 18.76 -17.59
C PRO A 280 -8.22 17.71 -16.90
N ALA A 281 -9.51 17.72 -17.21
CA ALA A 281 -10.49 16.86 -16.54
C ALA A 281 -10.18 15.36 -16.65
N ASP A 282 -9.63 14.95 -17.80
CA ASP A 282 -9.22 13.58 -18.11
C ASP A 282 -7.81 13.24 -17.62
N TYR A 283 -7.06 14.22 -17.12
CA TYR A 283 -5.73 13.99 -16.58
C TYR A 283 -5.75 13.04 -15.38
N ARG A 284 -4.89 12.05 -15.41
CA ARG A 284 -4.74 11.06 -14.33
C ARG A 284 -3.29 11.05 -13.83
N PRO A 285 -3.06 11.24 -12.52
CA PRO A 285 -1.73 11.06 -11.94
C PRO A 285 -1.31 9.58 -12.00
N VAL A 286 0.00 9.33 -11.98
CA VAL A 286 0.57 7.97 -11.91
C VAL A 286 0.16 7.30 -10.59
N VAL A 287 0.18 8.05 -9.49
CA VAL A 287 -0.37 7.61 -8.20
C VAL A 287 -1.37 8.65 -7.73
N HIS A 288 -2.62 8.23 -7.72
CA HIS A 288 -3.77 9.00 -7.27
C HIS A 288 -4.01 8.73 -5.78
N LEU A 289 -4.26 9.76 -4.98
CA LEU A 289 -4.84 9.64 -3.65
C LEU A 289 -6.36 9.69 -3.75
N ILE A 290 -7.02 8.82 -3.03
CA ILE A 290 -8.49 8.82 -2.94
C ILE A 290 -8.87 9.79 -1.82
N ASP A 291 -9.53 10.88 -2.18
CA ASP A 291 -10.02 11.90 -1.24
C ASP A 291 -11.23 11.39 -0.43
N ASP A 292 -11.61 12.11 0.61
CA ASP A 292 -12.88 11.89 1.28
C ASP A 292 -14.05 12.11 0.30
N TRP A 293 -15.16 11.41 0.54
CA TRP A 293 -16.33 11.47 -0.39
C TRP A 293 -17.16 12.75 -0.29
N PHE A 294 -16.90 13.60 0.69
CA PHE A 294 -17.57 14.90 0.79
C PHE A 294 -16.92 15.95 -0.11
N THR A 295 -15.59 15.96 -0.15
CA THR A 295 -14.81 16.96 -0.90
C THR A 295 -14.50 16.47 -2.31
N ASN A 296 -14.06 15.22 -2.46
CA ASN A 296 -13.84 14.50 -3.72
C ASN A 296 -12.97 15.25 -4.74
N ARG A 297 -11.83 15.81 -4.29
CA ARG A 297 -10.84 16.48 -5.14
C ARG A 297 -10.03 15.47 -5.96
N LYS A 298 -9.51 15.90 -7.09
CA LYS A 298 -8.50 15.15 -7.83
C LYS A 298 -7.14 15.29 -7.13
N LEU A 299 -6.73 14.27 -6.39
CA LEU A 299 -5.49 14.29 -5.62
C LEU A 299 -4.43 13.39 -6.27
N GLY A 300 -3.16 13.82 -6.24
CA GLY A 300 -2.03 13.02 -6.68
C GLY A 300 -0.83 13.16 -5.74
N ILE A 301 0.06 12.16 -5.76
CA ILE A 301 1.38 12.20 -5.09
C ILE A 301 2.54 11.93 -6.07
N LEU A 302 2.22 11.41 -7.24
CA LEU A 302 3.16 11.23 -8.36
C LEU A 302 2.41 11.49 -9.67
N PHE A 303 2.90 12.41 -10.47
CA PHE A 303 2.34 12.70 -11.79
C PHE A 303 3.43 13.11 -12.79
N GLU A 304 3.12 13.07 -14.08
CA GLU A 304 4.06 13.35 -15.15
C GLU A 304 3.45 14.14 -16.30
N GLY A 305 4.27 14.77 -17.10
CA GLY A 305 3.84 15.48 -18.31
C GLY A 305 5.00 16.11 -19.08
N LYS A 306 4.68 16.73 -20.19
CA LYS A 306 5.64 17.49 -21.02
C LYS A 306 5.62 18.96 -20.64
N ILE A 307 6.78 19.59 -20.60
CA ILE A 307 6.93 21.05 -20.54
C ILE A 307 8.00 21.45 -21.54
N GLY A 308 7.67 22.34 -22.46
CA GLY A 308 8.56 22.66 -23.59
C GLY A 308 8.89 21.39 -24.41
N ASN A 309 10.16 21.16 -24.65
CA ASN A 309 10.65 19.97 -25.33
C ASN A 309 10.98 18.80 -24.37
N GLY A 310 10.95 19.04 -23.07
CA GLY A 310 11.36 18.10 -22.03
C GLY A 310 10.19 17.39 -21.36
N LYS A 311 10.54 16.49 -20.46
CA LYS A 311 9.59 15.66 -19.73
C LYS A 311 9.79 15.84 -18.25
N LEU A 312 8.70 16.12 -17.53
CA LEU A 312 8.66 16.37 -16.11
C LEU A 312 7.96 15.23 -15.39
N MET A 313 8.53 14.80 -14.27
CA MET A 313 7.83 14.01 -13.26
C MET A 313 7.84 14.79 -11.95
N VAL A 314 6.70 14.87 -11.28
CA VAL A 314 6.51 15.56 -10.00
C VAL A 314 6.14 14.54 -8.94
N CYS A 315 6.86 14.55 -7.83
CA CYS A 315 6.65 13.67 -6.70
C CYS A 315 6.63 14.47 -5.39
N SER A 316 5.61 14.26 -4.57
CA SER A 316 5.46 14.86 -3.24
C SER A 316 5.76 13.90 -2.09
N ILE A 317 6.20 12.67 -2.42
CA ILE A 317 6.69 11.70 -1.44
C ILE A 317 8.14 12.07 -1.08
N ASP A 318 8.49 12.00 0.20
CA ASP A 318 9.88 12.11 0.64
C ASP A 318 10.72 10.94 0.14
N LEU A 319 11.39 11.13 -0.97
CA LEU A 319 12.32 10.19 -1.59
C LEU A 319 13.79 10.66 -1.46
N GLN A 320 14.10 11.47 -0.45
CA GLN A 320 15.43 12.04 -0.25
C GLN A 320 16.03 11.67 1.10
N ASN A 321 15.20 11.64 2.16
CA ASN A 321 15.68 11.48 3.52
C ASN A 321 15.61 10.03 4.02
N ASP A 322 16.59 9.62 4.81
CA ASP A 322 16.65 8.34 5.53
C ASP A 322 16.45 7.09 4.65
N LEU A 323 16.82 7.13 3.38
CA LEU A 323 16.57 6.03 2.43
C LEU A 323 17.26 4.72 2.80
N ASP A 324 18.33 4.77 3.58
CA ASP A 324 19.00 3.61 4.16
C ASP A 324 18.12 2.84 5.16
N LYS A 325 17.21 3.55 5.86
CA LYS A 325 16.26 3.01 6.82
C LYS A 325 14.86 2.77 6.24
N ARG A 326 14.63 3.22 5.01
CA ARG A 326 13.34 3.20 4.32
C ARG A 326 13.41 2.40 3.02
N PRO A 327 13.46 1.07 3.08
CA PRO A 327 13.67 0.23 1.90
C PRO A 327 12.56 0.39 0.85
N ALA A 328 11.30 0.62 1.24
CA ALA A 328 10.21 0.89 0.32
C ALA A 328 10.42 2.21 -0.45
N ALA A 329 10.74 3.30 0.25
CA ALA A 329 11.01 4.60 -0.38
C ALA A 329 12.24 4.55 -1.29
N ARG A 330 13.31 3.87 -0.85
CA ARG A 330 14.51 3.65 -1.66
C ARG A 330 14.19 2.90 -2.95
N GLN A 331 13.39 1.83 -2.86
CA GLN A 331 13.01 1.04 -4.03
C GLN A 331 12.05 1.79 -4.95
N PHE A 332 11.10 2.53 -4.40
CA PHE A 332 10.20 3.36 -5.18
C PHE A 332 10.96 4.44 -5.97
N ARG A 333 11.92 5.13 -5.31
CA ARG A 333 12.82 6.06 -5.98
C ARG A 333 13.59 5.40 -7.12
N GLN A 334 14.14 4.21 -6.89
CA GLN A 334 14.87 3.46 -7.91
C GLN A 334 13.97 3.15 -9.12
N SER A 335 12.75 2.73 -8.89
CA SER A 335 11.77 2.43 -9.95
C SER A 335 11.48 3.66 -10.81
N ILE A 336 11.21 4.80 -10.18
CA ILE A 336 10.97 6.07 -10.87
C ILE A 336 12.19 6.49 -11.70
N LEU A 337 13.39 6.42 -11.14
CA LEU A 337 14.63 6.82 -11.85
C LEU A 337 14.93 5.91 -13.03
N GLN A 338 14.71 4.60 -12.90
CA GLN A 338 14.83 3.65 -14.03
C GLN A 338 13.85 3.96 -15.14
N TYR A 339 12.59 4.23 -14.79
CA TYR A 339 11.58 4.63 -15.76
C TYR A 339 11.97 5.91 -16.49
N MET A 340 12.37 6.95 -15.77
CA MET A 340 12.75 8.24 -16.37
C MET A 340 14.02 8.15 -17.21
N ALA A 341 14.89 7.17 -16.98
CA ALA A 341 16.08 6.92 -17.78
C ALA A 341 15.80 6.09 -19.04
N SER A 342 14.62 5.51 -19.17
CA SER A 342 14.23 4.66 -20.31
C SER A 342 13.42 5.42 -21.37
N ASP A 343 13.32 4.84 -22.57
CA ASP A 343 12.48 5.36 -23.66
C ASP A 343 10.99 5.29 -23.33
N GLN A 344 10.60 4.49 -22.34
CA GLN A 344 9.21 4.38 -21.89
C GLN A 344 8.71 5.68 -21.21
N PHE A 345 9.62 6.50 -20.67
CA PHE A 345 9.25 7.81 -20.14
C PHE A 345 8.86 8.75 -21.27
N ASN A 346 7.60 8.67 -21.64
CA ASN A 346 7.04 9.49 -22.72
C ASN A 346 5.60 9.93 -22.39
N PRO A 347 5.44 10.85 -21.42
CA PRO A 347 4.13 11.37 -21.04
C PRO A 347 3.38 11.93 -22.26
N SER A 348 2.07 11.72 -22.33
CA SER A 348 1.24 12.20 -23.45
C SER A 348 0.74 13.63 -23.25
N VAL A 349 0.60 14.08 -21.98
CA VAL A 349 -0.04 15.35 -21.64
C VAL A 349 0.99 16.46 -21.51
N THR A 350 0.70 17.61 -22.12
CA THR A 350 1.48 18.85 -21.91
C THR A 350 0.94 19.57 -20.67
N LEU A 351 1.83 19.92 -19.76
CA LEU A 351 1.53 20.63 -18.54
C LEU A 351 1.84 22.11 -18.68
N ASP A 352 1.00 22.93 -18.06
CA ASP A 352 1.29 24.35 -17.84
C ASP A 352 2.27 24.48 -16.66
N PRO A 353 3.48 25.01 -16.86
CA PRO A 353 4.46 25.19 -15.78
C PRO A 353 3.95 26.07 -14.63
N GLU A 354 3.06 27.03 -14.92
CA GLU A 354 2.51 27.90 -13.87
C GLU A 354 1.53 27.14 -12.96
N LYS A 355 0.77 26.18 -13.48
CA LYS A 355 -0.07 25.29 -12.67
C LYS A 355 0.76 24.38 -11.77
N VAL A 356 1.92 23.92 -12.24
CA VAL A 356 2.86 23.13 -11.42
C VAL A 356 3.47 24.01 -10.32
N ARG A 357 3.92 25.22 -10.65
CA ARG A 357 4.48 26.17 -9.68
C ARG A 357 3.46 26.63 -8.62
N ALA A 358 2.18 26.70 -8.99
CA ALA A 358 1.11 27.11 -8.08
C ALA A 358 0.80 26.04 -7.01
N LEU A 359 1.37 24.84 -7.08
CA LEU A 359 1.14 23.80 -6.08
C LEU A 359 1.89 24.06 -4.78
N TYR A 360 3.04 24.73 -4.80
CA TYR A 360 3.95 24.79 -3.66
C TYR A 360 4.57 26.19 -3.45
N LYS A 361 5.10 26.40 -2.26
CA LYS A 361 5.86 27.63 -1.90
C LYS A 361 7.19 27.65 -2.66
N LYS A 362 7.56 28.86 -3.13
CA LYS A 362 8.86 29.09 -3.79
C LYS A 362 10.00 29.05 -2.77
#